data_c2f1302f9e853b84b2bbe56242eab32a
#
_entry.id   c2f1302f9e853b84b2bbe56242eab32a
#
_cell.length_a   1.000
_cell.length_b   1.000
_cell.length_c   1.000
_cell.angle_alpha   90.00
_cell.angle_beta   90.00
_cell.angle_gamma   90.00
#
_symmetry.space_group_name_H-M   'P 1'
#
loop_
_entity.id
_entity.type
_entity.pdbx_description
1 polymer ?
#
loop_
_entity_poly.entity_id
_entity_poly.type
_entity_poly.pdbx_seq_one_letter_code
_entity_poly.pdbx_strand_id
1 'polypeptide(L)'
;RNWILEQYAEQNVLLIDDDLEMIGRWIPKGAGYKAKALDADEIEEFIELGFSMCKEFGARMWGVNPAADKGSYREYTPFCCKSYISGSLSGFIKPELRYDETMPLKEDYDMTIQQCNKYRKVLRFNMVHMRKNDHGNLGGCAKYRTVQREKEQFALLQKKWGAKIAVSYTHLTLPTNREV
;
A
#
# COMPACT_ATOMS: atom_id res chain seq x y z
N ARG A 1 14.12 -4.92 -1.11
CA ARG A 1 13.17 -5.03 0.00
C ARG A 1 13.44 -6.26 0.88
N ASN A 2 13.51 -7.47 0.32
CA ASN A 2 13.74 -8.71 1.10
C ASN A 2 15.00 -8.66 1.95
N TRP A 3 16.11 -8.18 1.39
CA TRP A 3 17.36 -8.00 2.14
C TRP A 3 17.17 -7.12 3.39
N ILE A 4 16.44 -5.99 3.26
CA ILE A 4 16.16 -5.10 4.41
C ILE A 4 15.33 -5.84 5.46
N LEU A 5 14.24 -6.51 5.05
CA LEU A 5 13.38 -7.25 5.97
C LEU A 5 14.11 -8.40 6.67
N GLU A 6 15.14 -8.96 6.05
CA GLU A 6 15.97 -10.00 6.63
C GLU A 6 16.95 -9.45 7.66
N GLN A 7 17.68 -8.36 7.30
CA GLN A 7 18.65 -7.74 8.20
C GLN A 7 18.02 -7.17 9.48
N TYR A 8 16.76 -6.71 9.39
CA TYR A 8 16.05 -6.06 10.48
C TYR A 8 14.84 -6.89 10.97
N ALA A 9 14.92 -8.23 10.88
CA ALA A 9 13.81 -9.13 11.20
C ALA A 9 13.28 -8.99 12.64
N GLU A 10 14.13 -8.61 13.60
CA GLU A 10 13.76 -8.41 15.00
C GLU A 10 13.30 -6.98 15.33
N GLN A 11 13.28 -6.10 14.35
CA GLN A 11 12.94 -4.68 14.52
C GLN A 11 11.65 -4.31 13.80
N ASN A 12 11.16 -3.11 14.09
CA ASN A 12 10.15 -2.49 13.26
C ASN A 12 10.82 -1.90 12.01
N VAL A 13 10.25 -2.15 10.85
CA VAL A 13 10.79 -1.69 9.55
C VAL A 13 9.75 -0.87 8.83
N LEU A 14 10.11 0.33 8.39
CA LEU A 14 9.33 1.15 7.48
C LEU A 14 10.01 1.17 6.12
N LEU A 15 9.30 0.74 5.09
CA LEU A 15 9.72 0.85 3.70
C LEU A 15 8.98 2.02 3.04
N ILE A 16 9.75 2.91 2.42
CA ILE A 16 9.23 4.07 1.67
C ILE A 16 9.92 4.06 0.31
N ASP A 17 9.13 4.18 -0.77
CA ASP A 17 9.67 4.35 -2.13
C ASP A 17 10.16 5.79 -2.34
N ASP A 18 11.16 5.98 -3.17
CA ASP A 18 11.81 7.25 -3.48
C ASP A 18 10.98 8.20 -4.36
N ASP A 19 9.89 7.71 -4.94
CA ASP A 19 8.93 8.47 -5.74
C ASP A 19 7.75 9.04 -4.92
N LEU A 20 7.79 8.89 -3.60
CA LEU A 20 6.75 9.42 -2.73
C LEU A 20 6.89 10.95 -2.57
N GLU A 21 5.92 11.71 -3.09
CA GLU A 21 5.91 13.17 -3.02
C GLU A 21 5.27 13.73 -1.75
N MET A 22 4.23 13.04 -1.25
CA MET A 22 3.42 13.58 -0.18
C MET A 22 2.76 12.45 0.62
N ILE A 23 2.78 12.61 1.93
CA ILE A 23 1.85 11.96 2.84
C ILE A 23 0.86 13.03 3.31
N GLY A 24 -0.43 12.74 3.24
CA GLY A 24 -1.47 13.69 3.62
C GLY A 24 -2.61 13.02 4.37
N ARG A 25 -3.44 13.83 4.99
CA ARG A 25 -4.66 13.36 5.66
C ARG A 25 -5.89 14.10 5.17
N TRP A 26 -7.02 13.44 5.28
CA TRP A 26 -8.32 14.05 5.05
C TRP A 26 -8.73 14.83 6.28
N ILE A 27 -9.03 16.11 6.10
CA ILE A 27 -9.58 16.97 7.16
C ILE A 27 -10.95 17.50 6.73
N PRO A 28 -11.92 17.65 7.67
CA PRO A 28 -13.23 18.18 7.35
C PRO A 28 -13.16 19.57 6.71
N LYS A 29 -13.99 19.78 5.68
CA LYS A 29 -14.17 21.10 5.04
C LYS A 29 -15.62 21.25 4.55
N GLY A 30 -16.42 22.04 5.25
CA GLY A 30 -17.86 22.18 4.97
C GLY A 30 -18.56 20.82 5.10
N ALA A 31 -19.36 20.46 4.10
CA ALA A 31 -20.03 19.15 4.03
C ALA A 31 -19.15 18.00 3.52
N GLY A 32 -17.83 18.17 3.41
CA GLY A 32 -16.92 17.18 2.87
C GLY A 32 -15.52 17.25 3.48
N TYR A 33 -14.53 16.79 2.71
CA TYR A 33 -13.13 16.70 3.14
C TYR A 33 -12.20 17.38 2.15
N LYS A 34 -11.06 17.89 2.63
CA LYS A 34 -9.93 18.29 1.80
C LYS A 34 -8.67 17.52 2.23
N ALA A 35 -7.76 17.31 1.30
CA ALA A 35 -6.44 16.82 1.60
C ALA A 35 -5.61 17.92 2.29
N LYS A 36 -4.88 17.57 3.34
CA LYS A 36 -3.84 18.38 3.98
C LYS A 36 -2.55 17.57 3.95
N ALA A 37 -1.49 18.10 3.36
CA ALA A 37 -0.16 17.51 3.50
C ALA A 37 0.28 17.52 4.96
N LEU A 38 0.92 16.46 5.41
CA LEU A 38 1.57 16.40 6.72
C LEU A 38 2.94 17.06 6.61
N ASP A 39 3.33 17.80 7.64
CA ASP A 39 4.71 18.27 7.81
C ASP A 39 5.60 17.16 8.42
N ALA A 40 6.87 17.47 8.64
CA ALA A 40 7.85 16.49 9.11
C ALA A 40 7.49 15.91 10.49
N ASP A 41 7.08 16.78 11.41
CA ASP A 41 6.73 16.39 12.78
C ASP A 41 5.44 15.54 12.77
N GLU A 42 4.43 15.96 12.00
CA GLU A 42 3.19 15.20 11.81
C GLU A 42 3.44 13.82 11.17
N ILE A 43 4.44 13.70 10.27
CA ILE A 43 4.84 12.42 9.67
C ILE A 43 5.49 11.52 10.70
N GLU A 44 6.40 12.03 11.52
CA GLU A 44 7.07 11.28 12.59
C GLU A 44 6.04 10.74 13.59
N GLU A 45 5.17 11.61 14.12
CA GLU A 45 4.07 11.22 15.00
C GLU A 45 3.17 10.15 14.36
N PHE A 46 2.86 10.29 13.06
CA PHE A 46 2.04 9.32 12.35
C PHE A 46 2.74 7.97 12.20
N ILE A 47 4.05 7.93 11.95
CA ILE A 47 4.82 6.68 11.87
C ILE A 47 4.79 5.94 13.21
N GLU A 48 5.01 6.65 14.31
CA GLU A 48 4.93 6.09 15.67
C GLU A 48 3.52 5.55 15.97
N LEU A 49 2.50 6.34 15.66
CA LEU A 49 1.10 5.91 15.77
C LEU A 49 0.81 4.67 14.93
N GLY A 50 1.35 4.62 13.70
CA GLY A 50 1.20 3.49 12.79
C GLY A 50 1.71 2.17 13.39
N PHE A 51 2.90 2.18 13.97
CA PHE A 51 3.46 1.02 14.64
C PHE A 51 2.71 0.67 15.93
N SER A 52 2.36 1.67 16.75
CA SER A 52 1.61 1.46 17.99
C SER A 52 0.26 0.81 17.73
N MET A 53 -0.53 1.39 16.85
CA MET A 53 -1.85 0.86 16.49
C MET A 53 -1.75 -0.52 15.81
N CYS A 54 -0.78 -0.71 14.93
CA CYS A 54 -0.56 -2.01 14.30
C CYS A 54 -0.34 -3.11 15.35
N LYS A 55 0.44 -2.81 16.39
CA LYS A 55 0.67 -3.71 17.52
C LYS A 55 -0.60 -3.96 18.34
N GLU A 56 -1.35 -2.90 18.68
CA GLU A 56 -2.61 -3.00 19.42
C GLU A 56 -3.66 -3.84 18.68
N PHE A 57 -3.79 -3.63 17.37
CA PHE A 57 -4.68 -4.44 16.54
C PHE A 57 -4.18 -5.87 16.33
N GLY A 58 -2.98 -6.22 16.79
CA GLY A 58 -2.36 -7.52 16.57
C GLY A 58 -2.05 -7.80 15.10
N ALA A 59 -1.85 -6.75 14.29
CA ALA A 59 -1.35 -6.85 12.94
C ALA A 59 0.18 -6.84 12.91
N ARG A 60 0.76 -7.24 11.79
CA ARG A 60 2.22 -7.25 11.58
C ARG A 60 2.64 -6.37 10.40
N MET A 61 1.68 -5.84 9.66
CA MET A 61 1.89 -4.93 8.54
C MET A 61 0.86 -3.82 8.58
N TRP A 62 1.30 -2.58 8.34
CA TRP A 62 0.43 -1.42 8.21
C TRP A 62 0.83 -0.55 7.02
N GLY A 63 -0.08 0.30 6.59
CA GLY A 63 0.13 1.28 5.52
C GLY A 63 -1.00 2.27 5.43
N VAL A 64 -0.97 3.09 4.39
CA VAL A 64 -1.93 4.17 4.15
C VAL A 64 -2.78 3.92 2.91
N ASN A 65 -3.78 4.75 2.68
CA ASN A 65 -4.53 4.73 1.43
C ASN A 65 -3.59 5.08 0.26
N PRO A 66 -3.48 4.21 -0.76
CA PRO A 66 -2.55 4.44 -1.88
C PRO A 66 -2.94 5.58 -2.81
N ALA A 67 -4.14 6.13 -2.66
CA ALA A 67 -4.64 7.20 -3.52
C ALA A 67 -5.20 8.36 -2.71
N ALA A 68 -4.89 9.59 -3.15
CA ALA A 68 -5.47 10.82 -2.62
C ALA A 68 -6.88 11.07 -3.21
N ASP A 69 -7.68 10.02 -3.34
CA ASP A 69 -9.03 10.08 -3.88
C ASP A 69 -10.06 10.20 -2.74
N LYS A 70 -10.83 11.29 -2.77
CA LYS A 70 -11.91 11.55 -1.80
C LYS A 70 -12.98 10.44 -1.80
N GLY A 71 -13.19 9.79 -2.93
CA GLY A 71 -14.14 8.68 -3.05
C GLY A 71 -13.77 7.45 -2.24
N SER A 72 -12.47 7.28 -1.94
CA SER A 72 -11.96 6.14 -1.17
C SER A 72 -12.00 6.33 0.35
N TYR A 73 -12.23 7.56 0.83
CA TYR A 73 -12.33 7.86 2.25
C TYR A 73 -13.78 7.95 2.71
N ARG A 74 -14.07 7.30 3.83
CA ARG A 74 -15.33 7.41 4.56
C ARG A 74 -14.99 7.69 6.04
N GLU A 75 -15.63 8.68 6.63
CA GLU A 75 -15.40 9.10 8.03
C GLU A 75 -15.53 7.94 9.01
N TYR A 76 -16.54 7.10 8.81
CA TYR A 76 -16.84 5.97 9.68
C TYR A 76 -15.98 4.72 9.42
N THR A 77 -15.03 4.80 8.50
CA THR A 77 -14.07 3.72 8.21
C THR A 77 -12.63 4.26 8.19
N PRO A 78 -12.14 4.83 9.32
CA PRO A 78 -10.82 5.45 9.38
C PRO A 78 -9.69 4.45 9.11
N PHE A 79 -9.93 3.16 9.34
CA PHE A 79 -9.01 2.07 9.01
C PHE A 79 -9.72 0.83 8.48
N CYS A 80 -8.95 -0.04 7.85
CA CYS A 80 -9.41 -1.32 7.37
C CYS A 80 -8.35 -2.41 7.66
N CYS A 81 -8.82 -3.57 8.16
CA CYS A 81 -7.92 -4.67 8.55
C CYS A 81 -7.71 -5.72 7.46
N LYS A 82 -8.32 -5.58 6.29
CA LYS A 82 -8.23 -6.54 5.17
C LYS A 82 -8.00 -5.89 3.81
N SER A 83 -7.63 -4.62 3.80
CA SER A 83 -7.37 -3.91 2.57
C SER A 83 -5.92 -4.06 2.12
N TYR A 84 -5.74 -3.97 0.82
CA TYR A 84 -4.43 -3.89 0.18
C TYR A 84 -3.55 -2.79 0.79
N ILE A 85 -2.29 -3.13 1.04
CA ILE A 85 -1.23 -2.22 1.46
C ILE A 85 -0.26 -2.05 0.29
N SER A 86 -0.07 -0.82 -0.18
CA SER A 86 0.89 -0.51 -1.22
C SER A 86 2.32 -0.65 -0.73
N GLY A 87 3.18 -1.21 -1.56
CA GLY A 87 4.61 -1.32 -1.29
C GLY A 87 5.33 0.02 -1.15
N SER A 88 4.71 1.12 -1.57
CA SER A 88 5.33 2.45 -1.57
C SER A 88 5.42 3.11 -0.20
N LEU A 89 4.56 2.72 0.73
CA LEU A 89 4.65 3.05 2.15
C LEU A 89 4.06 1.89 2.93
N SER A 90 4.92 1.13 3.58
CA SER A 90 4.52 -0.04 4.35
C SER A 90 5.40 -0.23 5.59
N GLY A 91 4.77 -0.32 6.74
CA GLY A 91 5.43 -0.62 8.02
C GLY A 91 5.25 -2.08 8.41
N PHE A 92 6.29 -2.68 8.96
CA PHE A 92 6.32 -4.07 9.41
C PHE A 92 6.79 -4.16 10.86
N ILE A 93 6.11 -4.97 11.65
CA ILE A 93 6.52 -5.32 13.01
C ILE A 93 7.21 -6.69 12.96
N LYS A 94 8.51 -6.73 13.24
CA LYS A 94 9.32 -7.95 13.22
C LYS A 94 9.00 -8.83 12.00
N PRO A 95 9.43 -8.40 10.78
CA PRO A 95 9.02 -9.03 9.54
C PRO A 95 9.54 -10.47 9.38
N GLU A 96 8.65 -11.44 9.38
CA GLU A 96 8.94 -12.85 9.16
C GLU A 96 8.68 -13.28 7.70
N LEU A 97 7.77 -12.57 7.00
CA LEU A 97 7.40 -12.87 5.62
C LEU A 97 8.29 -12.12 4.64
N ARG A 98 8.38 -12.63 3.41
CA ARG A 98 9.20 -12.06 2.35
C ARG A 98 8.37 -11.84 1.08
N TYR A 99 8.72 -10.83 0.32
CA TYR A 99 8.14 -10.58 -0.99
C TYR A 99 8.47 -11.71 -1.95
N ASP A 100 7.51 -12.10 -2.76
CA ASP A 100 7.72 -13.10 -3.82
C ASP A 100 8.34 -12.41 -5.05
N GLU A 101 9.62 -12.65 -5.27
CA GLU A 101 10.40 -12.02 -6.35
C GLU A 101 9.99 -12.50 -7.75
N THR A 102 9.19 -13.57 -7.83
CA THR A 102 8.64 -14.03 -9.12
C THR A 102 7.48 -13.18 -9.62
N MET A 103 6.96 -12.29 -8.75
CA MET A 103 5.81 -11.43 -9.04
C MET A 103 6.12 -9.93 -8.84
N PRO A 104 7.11 -9.35 -9.50
CA PRO A 104 7.58 -7.99 -9.23
C PRO A 104 6.55 -6.87 -9.49
N LEU A 105 5.44 -7.15 -10.19
CA LEU A 105 4.35 -6.19 -10.41
C LEU A 105 3.16 -6.43 -9.46
N LYS A 106 3.18 -7.49 -8.67
CA LYS A 106 2.11 -7.88 -7.74
C LYS A 106 2.67 -8.29 -6.37
N GLU A 107 3.92 -7.95 -6.09
CA GLU A 107 4.62 -8.32 -4.86
C GLU A 107 3.95 -7.78 -3.61
N ASP A 108 3.38 -6.58 -3.69
CA ASP A 108 2.69 -5.91 -2.60
C ASP A 108 1.29 -6.51 -2.34
N TYR A 109 0.59 -6.91 -3.41
CA TYR A 109 -0.64 -7.70 -3.29
C TYR A 109 -0.35 -9.05 -2.62
N ASP A 110 0.67 -9.76 -3.10
CA ASP A 110 1.08 -11.04 -2.54
C ASP A 110 1.47 -10.91 -1.07
N MET A 111 2.28 -9.91 -0.71
CA MET A 111 2.67 -9.64 0.68
C MET A 111 1.45 -9.35 1.55
N THR A 112 0.50 -8.53 1.10
CA THR A 112 -0.73 -8.26 1.85
C THR A 112 -1.53 -9.54 2.10
N ILE A 113 -1.64 -10.41 1.10
CA ILE A 113 -2.34 -11.69 1.23
C ILE A 113 -1.61 -12.63 2.17
N GLN A 114 -0.27 -12.72 2.09
CA GLN A 114 0.55 -13.49 3.02
C GLN A 114 0.28 -13.07 4.47
N GLN A 115 0.27 -11.77 4.75
CA GLN A 115 -0.02 -11.20 6.07
C GLN A 115 -1.43 -11.57 6.53
N CYS A 116 -2.42 -11.39 5.67
CA CYS A 116 -3.80 -11.76 5.98
C CYS A 116 -3.96 -13.28 6.19
N ASN A 117 -3.24 -14.10 5.44
CA ASN A 117 -3.28 -15.56 5.59
C ASN A 117 -2.67 -16.00 6.92
N LYS A 118 -1.50 -15.47 7.28
CA LYS A 118 -0.76 -15.85 8.49
C LYS A 118 -1.34 -15.20 9.75
N TYR A 119 -1.56 -13.88 9.73
CA TYR A 119 -1.94 -13.09 10.91
C TYR A 119 -3.40 -12.65 10.92
N ARG A 120 -4.17 -13.03 9.88
CA ARG A 120 -5.61 -12.74 9.70
C ARG A 120 -5.94 -11.27 9.48
N LYS A 121 -4.96 -10.38 9.45
CA LYS A 121 -5.16 -8.95 9.30
C LYS A 121 -3.89 -8.21 8.84
N VAL A 122 -4.13 -7.05 8.27
CA VAL A 122 -3.20 -5.93 8.10
C VAL A 122 -3.88 -4.69 8.68
N LEU A 123 -3.19 -3.57 8.81
CA LEU A 123 -3.82 -2.31 9.21
C LEU A 123 -3.60 -1.25 8.13
N ARG A 124 -4.66 -0.79 7.47
CA ARG A 124 -4.61 0.33 6.54
C ARG A 124 -5.32 1.54 7.10
N PHE A 125 -4.59 2.65 7.23
CA PHE A 125 -5.16 3.95 7.58
C PHE A 125 -5.81 4.56 6.34
N ASN A 126 -7.15 4.64 6.31
CA ASN A 126 -7.89 5.22 5.20
C ASN A 126 -7.92 6.75 5.25
N MET A 127 -7.78 7.32 6.46
CA MET A 127 -7.75 8.76 6.68
C MET A 127 -6.44 9.42 6.22
N VAL A 128 -5.36 8.65 6.15
CA VAL A 128 -4.07 9.09 5.64
C VAL A 128 -3.87 8.51 4.25
N HIS A 129 -3.40 9.32 3.33
CA HIS A 129 -3.16 8.94 1.95
C HIS A 129 -1.77 9.37 1.50
N MET A 130 -1.30 8.79 0.42
CA MET A 130 -0.05 9.18 -0.21
C MET A 130 -0.29 9.66 -1.65
N ARG A 131 0.64 10.48 -2.15
CA ARG A 131 0.72 10.85 -3.57
C ARG A 131 2.12 10.54 -4.06
N LYS A 132 2.18 9.93 -5.23
CA LYS A 132 3.43 9.62 -5.93
C LYS A 132 3.65 10.57 -7.09
N ASN A 133 4.91 10.73 -7.46
CA ASN A 133 5.29 11.39 -8.70
C ASN A 133 5.24 10.38 -9.86
N ASP A 134 4.09 10.27 -10.50
CA ASP A 134 3.94 9.41 -11.68
C ASP A 134 4.51 10.07 -12.96
N HIS A 135 4.93 11.34 -12.88
CA HIS A 135 5.34 12.16 -14.02
C HIS A 135 6.86 12.27 -14.12
N GLY A 136 7.50 11.29 -14.75
CA GLY A 136 8.87 11.44 -15.20
C GLY A 136 9.91 10.43 -14.79
N ASN A 137 9.61 9.51 -13.91
CA ASN A 137 10.56 8.45 -13.56
C ASN A 137 10.60 7.38 -14.66
N LEU A 138 11.54 7.52 -15.59
CA LEU A 138 11.94 6.46 -16.54
C LEU A 138 12.58 5.25 -15.83
N GLY A 139 12.54 5.24 -14.49
CA GLY A 139 13.09 4.20 -13.62
C GLY A 139 12.06 3.18 -13.13
N GLY A 140 12.52 2.20 -12.35
CA GLY A 140 11.69 1.20 -11.69
C GLY A 140 10.88 0.32 -12.64
N CYS A 141 9.69 -0.07 -12.20
CA CYS A 141 8.80 -0.98 -12.94
C CYS A 141 8.22 -0.41 -14.24
N ALA A 142 8.26 0.92 -14.46
CA ALA A 142 7.68 1.57 -15.62
C ALA A 142 8.22 1.03 -16.94
N LYS A 143 9.52 0.73 -17.01
CA LYS A 143 10.19 0.25 -18.23
C LYS A 143 9.72 -1.13 -18.73
N TYR A 144 9.29 -1.99 -17.81
CA TYR A 144 8.88 -3.36 -18.17
C TYR A 144 7.39 -3.64 -17.85
N ARG A 145 6.67 -2.65 -17.35
CA ARG A 145 5.23 -2.76 -17.09
C ARG A 145 4.46 -2.68 -18.39
N THR A 146 3.94 -3.81 -18.85
CA THR A 146 3.05 -3.93 -20.01
C THR A 146 1.74 -4.56 -19.58
N VAL A 147 0.66 -4.32 -20.34
CA VAL A 147 -0.65 -4.95 -20.08
C VAL A 147 -0.54 -6.49 -20.05
N GLN A 148 0.29 -7.05 -20.93
CA GLN A 148 0.50 -8.50 -20.99
C GLN A 148 1.17 -9.00 -19.68
N ARG A 149 2.25 -8.36 -19.24
CA ARG A 149 2.93 -8.71 -17.98
C ARG A 149 2.05 -8.55 -16.75
N GLU A 150 1.22 -7.51 -16.72
CA GLU A 150 0.22 -7.33 -15.65
C GLU A 150 -0.74 -8.52 -15.57
N LYS A 151 -1.23 -9.01 -16.73
CA LYS A 151 -2.10 -10.17 -16.81
C LYS A 151 -1.39 -11.46 -16.36
N GLU A 152 -0.16 -11.66 -16.80
CA GLU A 152 0.67 -12.81 -16.41
C GLU A 152 0.92 -12.85 -14.91
N GLN A 153 1.32 -11.72 -14.33
CA GLN A 153 1.57 -11.59 -12.90
C GLN A 153 0.28 -11.76 -12.07
N PHE A 154 -0.84 -11.30 -12.59
CA PHE A 154 -2.13 -11.53 -11.97
C PHE A 154 -2.53 -13.02 -12.01
N ALA A 155 -2.28 -13.71 -13.12
CA ALA A 155 -2.52 -15.14 -13.22
C ALA A 155 -1.64 -15.94 -12.24
N LEU A 156 -0.38 -15.54 -12.03
CA LEU A 156 0.48 -16.13 -11.00
C LEU A 156 -0.07 -15.93 -9.60
N LEU A 157 -0.55 -14.72 -9.29
CA LEU A 157 -1.18 -14.41 -8.01
C LEU A 157 -2.43 -15.28 -7.78
N GLN A 158 -3.28 -15.43 -8.81
CA GLN A 158 -4.46 -16.30 -8.75
C GLN A 158 -4.09 -17.79 -8.61
N LYS A 159 -3.05 -18.24 -9.29
CA LYS A 159 -2.55 -19.62 -9.16
C LYS A 159 -2.07 -19.90 -7.73
N LYS A 160 -1.39 -18.93 -7.10
CA LYS A 160 -0.85 -19.05 -5.74
C LYS A 160 -1.95 -19.06 -4.68
N TRP A 161 -2.95 -18.19 -4.81
CA TRP A 161 -3.92 -17.91 -3.76
C TRP A 161 -5.35 -18.34 -4.08
N GLY A 162 -5.60 -18.82 -5.29
CA GLY A 162 -6.93 -19.24 -5.77
C GLY A 162 -7.75 -18.11 -6.40
N ALA A 163 -8.77 -18.51 -7.17
CA ALA A 163 -9.61 -17.58 -7.93
C ALA A 163 -10.49 -16.65 -7.07
N LYS A 164 -10.62 -16.89 -5.78
CA LYS A 164 -11.38 -16.07 -4.83
C LYS A 164 -10.68 -14.75 -4.47
N ILE A 165 -9.45 -14.56 -4.91
CA ILE A 165 -8.79 -13.25 -4.86
C ILE A 165 -9.38 -12.43 -6.01
N ALA A 166 -10.55 -11.87 -5.76
CA ALA A 166 -11.15 -10.87 -6.63
C ALA A 166 -10.39 -9.56 -6.51
N VAL A 167 -9.27 -9.45 -7.20
CA VAL A 167 -8.78 -8.15 -7.61
C VAL A 167 -9.70 -7.74 -8.74
N SER A 168 -10.55 -6.75 -8.48
CA SER A 168 -11.43 -6.20 -9.51
C SER A 168 -10.59 -5.77 -10.71
N TYR A 169 -10.89 -6.30 -11.90
CA TYR A 169 -10.27 -5.88 -13.16
C TYR A 169 -10.39 -4.36 -13.41
N THR A 170 -11.32 -3.69 -12.75
CA THR A 170 -11.51 -2.24 -12.84
C THR A 170 -10.32 -1.42 -12.29
N HIS A 171 -9.43 -2.00 -11.49
CA HIS A 171 -8.18 -1.34 -11.07
C HIS A 171 -7.00 -1.63 -12.00
N LEU A 172 -7.17 -2.49 -13.01
CA LEU A 172 -6.19 -2.79 -14.03
C LEU A 172 -6.36 -1.97 -15.31
N THR A 173 -7.42 -1.21 -15.42
CA THR A 173 -7.53 -0.22 -16.50
C THR A 173 -6.60 0.94 -16.14
N LEU A 174 -5.42 0.97 -16.79
CA LEU A 174 -4.66 2.20 -16.96
C LEU A 174 -5.64 3.32 -17.36
N PRO A 175 -5.45 4.54 -16.89
CA PRO A 175 -6.23 5.67 -17.41
C PRO A 175 -6.07 5.68 -18.92
N THR A 176 -7.08 5.20 -19.62
CA THR A 176 -7.17 5.43 -21.06
C THR A 176 -7.21 6.94 -21.22
N ASN A 177 -6.26 7.48 -21.97
CA ASN A 177 -6.24 8.86 -22.40
C ASN A 177 -7.69 9.27 -22.69
N ARG A 178 -8.23 10.17 -21.90
CA ARG A 178 -9.36 10.95 -22.31
C ARG A 178 -8.81 11.88 -23.39
N GLU A 179 -8.94 11.44 -24.62
CA GLU A 179 -8.89 12.37 -25.73
C GLU A 179 -10.00 13.40 -25.51
N VAL A 180 -9.63 14.63 -25.73
CA VAL A 180 -10.34 15.90 -25.58
C VAL A 180 -11.73 15.89 -26.18
#